data_77cfa13a44efe00f187651c97e5bced7
#
_entry.id   77cfa13a44efe00f187651c97e5bced7
#
_cell.length_a   1.000
_cell.length_b   1.000
_cell.length_c   1.000
_cell.angle_alpha   90.00
_cell.angle_beta   90.00
_cell.angle_gamma   90.00
#
_symmetry.space_group_name_H-M   'P 1'
#
loop_
_entity.id
_entity.type
_entity.pdbx_description
1 polymer ?
#
loop_
_entity_poly.entity_id
_entity_poly.type
_entity_poly.pdbx_seq_one_letter_code
_entity_poly.pdbx_strand_id
1 'polypeptide(L)' 'MKKTYKLTDLDCANCAAKMENAIKKIDGVSDASVSFLTQKLTVEADDSRFDDILKQIVKACKKVEPDCVINLK' A
#
# COMPACT_ATOMS: atom_id res chain seq x y z
N MET A 1 -6.57 4.74 12.00
CA MET A 1 -7.23 3.53 11.46
C MET A 1 -6.20 2.64 10.79
N LYS A 2 -6.25 1.36 11.08
CA LYS A 2 -5.31 0.39 10.54
C LYS A 2 -6.07 -0.66 9.74
N LYS A 3 -5.66 -0.87 8.50
CA LYS A 3 -6.30 -1.87 7.63
C LYS A 3 -5.26 -2.68 6.87
N THR A 4 -5.62 -3.91 6.58
CA THR A 4 -4.80 -4.83 5.80
C THR A 4 -5.55 -5.20 4.53
N TYR A 5 -4.85 -5.12 3.39
CA TYR A 5 -5.40 -5.46 2.09
C TYR A 5 -4.57 -6.55 1.45
N LYS A 6 -5.22 -7.41 0.69
CA LYS A 6 -4.52 -8.42 -0.11
C LYS A 6 -3.95 -7.80 -1.37
N LEU A 7 -2.76 -8.25 -1.75
CA LEU A 7 -2.14 -7.87 -3.00
C LEU A 7 -2.16 -9.05 -3.97
N THR A 8 -2.21 -8.76 -5.26
CA THR A 8 -2.17 -9.77 -6.31
C THR A 8 -0.99 -9.47 -7.23
N ASP A 9 -0.25 -10.50 -7.60
CA ASP A 9 0.89 -10.41 -8.52
C ASP A 9 2.06 -9.58 -8.00
N LEU A 10 2.24 -9.55 -6.68
CA LEU A 10 3.43 -8.96 -6.07
C LEU A 10 4.46 -10.08 -5.87
N ASP A 11 5.41 -10.17 -6.78
CA ASP A 11 6.38 -11.26 -6.78
C ASP A 11 7.84 -10.78 -6.66
N CYS A 12 8.03 -9.54 -6.25
CA CYS A 12 9.36 -8.92 -6.15
C CYS A 12 9.54 -8.25 -4.79
N ALA A 13 10.54 -8.69 -4.03
CA ALA A 13 10.83 -8.10 -2.72
C ALA A 13 11.24 -6.63 -2.81
N ASN A 14 12.00 -6.27 -3.85
CA ASN A 14 12.39 -4.88 -4.07
C ASN A 14 11.20 -4.00 -4.38
N CYS A 15 10.25 -4.52 -5.14
CA CYS A 15 9.01 -3.79 -5.45
C CYS A 15 8.20 -3.56 -4.19
N ALA A 16 8.12 -4.56 -3.32
CA ALA A 16 7.43 -4.41 -2.04
C ALA A 16 8.04 -3.30 -1.18
N ALA A 17 9.37 -3.25 -1.11
CA ALA A 17 10.08 -2.21 -0.36
C ALA A 17 9.83 -0.81 -0.96
N LYS A 18 9.84 -0.71 -2.29
CA LYS A 18 9.56 0.55 -2.97
C LYS A 18 8.13 1.02 -2.73
N MET A 19 7.18 0.10 -2.79
CA MET A 19 5.77 0.41 -2.52
C MET A 19 5.59 0.90 -1.08
N GLU A 20 6.21 0.22 -0.12
CA GLU A 20 6.16 0.62 1.28
C GLU A 20 6.70 2.03 1.48
N ASN A 21 7.87 2.32 0.91
CA ASN A 21 8.47 3.65 1.01
C ASN A 21 7.60 4.73 0.37
N ALA A 22 7.02 4.43 -0.79
CA ALA A 22 6.13 5.37 -1.48
C ALA A 22 4.89 5.66 -0.65
N ILE A 23 4.31 4.64 -0.02
CA ILE A 23 3.12 4.79 0.82
C ILE A 23 3.45 5.62 2.06
N LYS A 24 4.59 5.37 2.69
CA LYS A 24 5.01 6.11 3.89
C LYS A 24 5.22 7.60 3.63
N LYS A 25 5.48 8.00 2.40
CA LYS A 25 5.66 9.39 2.02
C LYS A 25 4.34 10.14 1.84
N ILE A 26 3.22 9.41 1.80
CA ILE A 26 1.90 10.04 1.64
C ILE A 26 1.53 10.76 2.93
N ASP A 27 1.11 12.02 2.81
CA ASP A 27 0.66 12.81 3.95
C ASP A 27 -0.57 12.17 4.59
N GLY A 28 -0.53 12.01 5.90
CA GLY A 28 -1.62 11.38 6.65
C GLY A 28 -1.39 9.89 6.96
N VAL A 29 -0.38 9.27 6.36
CA VAL A 29 -0.02 7.89 6.67
C VAL A 29 0.90 7.87 7.89
N SER A 30 0.45 7.20 8.96
CA SER A 30 1.24 7.05 10.19
C SER A 30 2.25 5.92 10.08
N ASP A 31 1.85 4.82 9.43
CA ASP A 31 2.71 3.67 9.24
C ASP A 31 2.22 2.85 8.05
N ALA A 32 3.13 2.10 7.45
CA ALA A 32 2.78 1.23 6.34
C ALA A 32 3.78 0.07 6.28
N SER A 33 3.27 -1.09 5.88
CA SER A 33 4.07 -2.29 5.72
C SER A 33 3.56 -3.09 4.54
N VAL A 34 4.47 -3.55 3.70
CA VAL A 34 4.13 -4.40 2.56
C VAL A 34 4.93 -5.68 2.68
N SER A 35 4.22 -6.81 2.71
CA SER A 35 4.85 -8.13 2.75
C SER A 35 4.62 -8.85 1.42
N PHE A 36 5.71 -9.14 0.71
CA PHE A 36 5.59 -9.90 -0.53
C PHE A 36 5.42 -11.40 -0.28
N LEU A 37 5.87 -11.88 0.88
CA LEU A 37 5.71 -13.30 1.23
C LEU A 37 4.24 -13.67 1.47
N THR A 38 3.50 -12.79 2.14
CA THR A 38 2.08 -13.01 2.41
C THR A 38 1.18 -12.31 1.42
N GLN A 39 1.74 -11.49 0.53
CA GLN A 39 0.99 -10.70 -0.45
C GLN A 39 -0.04 -9.81 0.25
N LYS A 40 0.42 -9.06 1.27
CA LYS A 40 -0.46 -8.19 2.06
C LYS A 40 0.15 -6.82 2.26
N LEU A 41 -0.72 -5.82 2.24
CA LEU A 41 -0.40 -4.43 2.54
C LEU A 41 -1.14 -4.04 3.81
N THR A 42 -0.40 -3.56 4.82
CA THR A 42 -0.98 -3.00 6.03
C THR A 42 -0.69 -1.51 6.06
N VAL A 43 -1.72 -0.69 6.28
CA VAL A 43 -1.57 0.75 6.34
C VAL A 43 -2.30 1.30 7.56
N GLU A 44 -1.66 2.24 8.25
CA GLU A 44 -2.26 2.98 9.34
C GLU A 44 -2.28 4.46 8.98
N ALA A 45 -3.46 5.06 9.01
CA ALA A 45 -3.67 6.44 8.59
C ALA A 45 -4.86 7.04 9.32
N ASP A 46 -5.03 8.37 9.18
CA ASP A 46 -6.12 9.11 9.80
C ASP A 46 -7.47 8.67 9.22
N ASP A 47 -8.42 8.33 10.11
CA ASP A 47 -9.76 7.90 9.73
C ASP A 47 -10.49 8.90 8.85
N SER A 48 -10.37 10.18 9.17
CA SER A 48 -11.11 11.24 8.47
C SER A 48 -10.65 11.42 7.02
N ARG A 49 -9.44 10.97 6.70
CA ARG A 49 -8.84 11.11 5.37
C ARG A 49 -8.51 9.77 4.73
N PHE A 50 -8.96 8.68 5.33
CA PHE A 50 -8.56 7.34 4.92
C PHE A 50 -8.89 7.06 3.46
N ASP A 51 -10.07 7.44 2.99
CA ASP A 51 -10.49 7.22 1.60
C ASP A 51 -9.58 7.94 0.60
N ASP A 52 -9.24 9.20 0.88
CA ASP A 52 -8.33 9.98 0.04
C ASP A 52 -6.92 9.38 0.04
N ILE A 53 -6.46 9.02 1.23
CA ILE A 53 -5.15 8.40 1.41
C ILE A 53 -5.09 7.08 0.64
N LEU A 54 -6.14 6.28 0.70
CA LEU A 54 -6.21 5.00 0.01
C LEU A 54 -6.09 5.18 -1.51
N LYS A 55 -6.73 6.20 -2.06
CA LYS A 55 -6.60 6.53 -3.49
C LYS A 55 -5.16 6.87 -3.86
N GLN A 56 -4.47 7.61 -3.02
CA GLN A 56 -3.07 7.96 -3.22
C GLN A 56 -2.17 6.72 -3.12
N ILE A 57 -2.48 5.82 -2.20
CA ILE A 57 -1.78 4.55 -2.04
C ILE A 57 -1.88 3.72 -3.33
N VAL A 58 -3.07 3.58 -3.87
CA VAL A 58 -3.30 2.83 -5.11
C VAL A 58 -2.48 3.43 -6.25
N LYS A 59 -2.49 4.76 -6.39
CA LYS A 59 -1.70 5.45 -7.42
C LYS A 59 -0.21 5.22 -7.24
N ALA A 60 0.29 5.33 -6.01
CA ALA A 60 1.70 5.13 -5.71
C ALA A 60 2.14 3.71 -6.04
N CYS A 61 1.33 2.73 -5.67
CA CYS A 61 1.63 1.33 -5.96
C CYS A 61 1.63 1.04 -7.46
N LYS A 62 0.72 1.65 -8.22
CA LYS A 62 0.69 1.49 -9.68
C LYS A 62 1.93 2.06 -10.35
N LYS A 63 2.49 3.13 -9.80
CA LYS A 63 3.71 3.71 -10.35
C LYS A 63 4.92 2.81 -10.14
N VAL A 64 4.97 2.12 -9.01
CA VAL A 64 6.07 1.23 -8.67
C VAL A 64 5.94 -0.10 -9.39
N GLU A 65 4.74 -0.67 -9.35
CA GLU A 65 4.46 -1.99 -9.93
C GLU A 65 3.08 -1.98 -10.59
N PRO A 66 3.03 -1.66 -11.90
CA PRO A 66 1.74 -1.56 -12.60
C PRO A 66 0.93 -2.86 -12.63
N ASP A 67 1.62 -4.00 -12.54
CA ASP A 67 0.96 -5.31 -12.59
C ASP A 67 0.38 -5.74 -11.24
N CYS A 68 0.78 -5.09 -10.16
CA CYS A 68 0.29 -5.42 -8.83
C CYS A 68 -1.08 -4.79 -8.60
N VAL A 69 -2.01 -5.60 -8.12
CA VAL A 69 -3.37 -5.14 -7.83
C VAL A 69 -3.60 -5.18 -6.31
N ILE A 70 -4.16 -4.10 -5.78
CA ILE A 70 -4.57 -4.04 -4.38
C ILE A 70 -6.05 -4.38 -4.30
N ASN A 71 -6.37 -5.43 -3.55
CA ASN A 71 -7.76 -5.81 -3.31
C ASN A 71 -8.29 -5.00 -2.13
N LEU A 72 -9.23 -4.10 -2.41
CA LEU A 72 -9.76 -3.16 -1.42
C LEU A 72 -10.95 -3.70 -0.62
N LYS A 73 -11.25 -4.96 -0.78
CA LYS A 73 -12.35 -5.60 -0.05
C LYS A 73 -11.85 -6.44 1.10
#